data_53abb7032f29578ab5f53cd77f184469
#
_entry.id   53abb7032f29578ab5f53cd77f184469
#
_cell.length_a   1.000
_cell.length_b   1.000
_cell.length_c   1.000
_cell.angle_alpha   90.00
_cell.angle_beta   90.00
_cell.angle_gamma   90.00
#
_symmetry.space_group_name_H-M   'P 1'
#
loop_
_entity.id
_entity.type
_entity.pdbx_description
1 polymer ?
#
loop_
_entity_poly.entity_id
_entity_poly.type
_entity_poly.pdbx_seq_one_letter_code
_entity_poly.pdbx_strand_id
1 'polypeptide(L)'
;PVLAQRLRAAIEDWLPHRYGRLALYLNRIRHRIRTLPAARRRRLQHRIIDDQAASRVIEGDEARADALVMEMLTDKPAQDRGGLHVITNKGSDPAQLNRRQIEAIRNADVILHPPGEMPELVHLARREVELVSAEPAMARAQAASMMARGLEVVITGAARPPAQSAALPMAGRPT
;
A
#
# COMPACT_ATOMS: atom_id res chain seq x y z
N PRO A 1 -27.09 8.35 -19.20
CA PRO A 1 -26.16 9.33 -19.78
C PRO A 1 -26.01 10.57 -18.91
N VAL A 2 -27.11 11.17 -18.38
CA VAL A 2 -27.09 12.42 -17.62
C VAL A 2 -26.29 12.32 -16.30
N LEU A 3 -26.45 11.22 -15.55
CA LEU A 3 -25.68 11.02 -14.31
C LEU A 3 -24.18 10.93 -14.58
N ALA A 4 -23.79 10.20 -15.62
CA ALA A 4 -22.38 10.08 -16.00
C ALA A 4 -21.78 11.43 -16.41
N GLN A 5 -22.52 12.25 -17.13
CA GLN A 5 -22.11 13.60 -17.50
C GLN A 5 -21.93 14.51 -16.26
N ARG A 6 -22.88 14.46 -15.32
CA ARG A 6 -22.79 15.23 -14.06
C ARG A 6 -21.62 14.79 -13.20
N LEU A 7 -21.40 13.47 -13.06
CA LEU A 7 -20.24 12.95 -12.31
C LEU A 7 -18.92 13.35 -12.97
N ARG A 8 -18.86 13.29 -14.29
CA ARG A 8 -17.68 13.73 -15.05
C ARG A 8 -17.40 15.21 -14.83
N ALA A 9 -18.41 16.07 -14.98
CA ALA A 9 -18.26 17.51 -14.74
C ALA A 9 -17.80 17.78 -13.29
N ALA A 10 -18.40 17.14 -12.28
CA ALA A 10 -18.00 17.30 -10.90
C ALA A 10 -16.55 16.84 -10.63
N ILE A 11 -16.10 15.77 -11.30
CA ILE A 11 -14.71 15.33 -11.21
C ILE A 11 -13.77 16.33 -11.90
N GLU A 12 -14.14 16.84 -13.09
CA GLU A 12 -13.36 17.82 -13.84
C GLU A 12 -13.23 19.14 -13.07
N ASP A 13 -14.30 19.58 -12.41
CA ASP A 13 -14.30 20.77 -11.54
C ASP A 13 -13.42 20.59 -10.29
N TRP A 14 -13.39 19.38 -9.76
CA TRP A 14 -12.61 19.04 -8.56
C TRP A 14 -11.14 18.77 -8.88
N LEU A 15 -10.82 18.37 -10.12
CA LEU A 15 -9.48 18.01 -10.55
C LEU A 15 -8.77 19.22 -11.16
N PRO A 16 -7.82 19.86 -10.47
CA PRO A 16 -7.09 20.98 -11.04
C PRO A 16 -6.38 20.60 -12.33
N HIS A 17 -6.38 21.47 -13.34
CA HIS A 17 -5.68 21.28 -14.63
C HIS A 17 -4.18 20.94 -14.47
N ARG A 18 -3.61 21.28 -13.33
CA ARG A 18 -2.22 20.98 -12.96
C ARG A 18 -1.91 19.49 -12.89
N TYR A 19 -2.90 18.64 -12.59
CA TYR A 19 -2.72 17.18 -12.58
C TYR A 19 -2.45 16.61 -13.97
N GLY A 20 -2.85 17.31 -15.03
CA GLY A 20 -2.47 16.96 -16.41
C GLY A 20 -0.94 16.97 -16.60
N ARG A 21 -0.24 17.93 -16.01
CA ARG A 21 1.24 17.97 -16.05
C ARG A 21 1.84 16.78 -15.31
N LEU A 22 1.30 16.43 -14.14
CA LEU A 22 1.77 15.28 -13.39
C LEU A 22 1.57 13.98 -14.19
N ALA A 23 0.43 13.81 -14.86
CA ALA A 23 0.18 12.64 -15.71
C ALA A 23 1.18 12.55 -16.87
N LEU A 24 1.46 13.67 -17.55
CA LEU A 24 2.47 13.74 -18.61
C LEU A 24 3.87 13.44 -18.08
N TYR A 25 4.22 13.98 -16.91
CA TYR A 25 5.48 13.71 -16.24
C TYR A 25 5.64 12.22 -15.91
N LEU A 26 4.64 11.60 -15.28
CA LEU A 26 4.64 10.18 -14.96
C LEU A 26 4.78 9.30 -16.21
N ASN A 27 4.14 9.69 -17.32
CA ASN A 27 4.30 8.98 -18.59
C ASN A 27 5.73 9.10 -19.12
N ARG A 28 6.35 10.30 -19.02
CA ARG A 28 7.75 10.55 -19.45
C ARG A 28 8.75 9.68 -18.67
N ILE A 29 8.61 9.58 -17.35
CA ILE A 29 9.53 8.80 -16.52
C ILE A 29 9.24 7.29 -16.59
N ARG A 30 8.12 6.87 -17.18
CA ARG A 30 7.72 5.46 -17.28
C ARG A 30 8.81 4.56 -17.85
N HIS A 31 9.57 5.04 -18.82
CA HIS A 31 10.66 4.26 -19.41
C HIS A 31 11.78 3.96 -18.42
N ARG A 32 12.12 4.91 -17.55
CA ARG A 32 13.17 4.77 -16.53
C ARG A 32 12.81 3.75 -15.46
N ILE A 33 11.53 3.70 -15.09
CA ILE A 33 11.03 2.82 -14.02
C ILE A 33 10.57 1.44 -14.52
N ARG A 34 10.41 1.27 -15.84
CA ARG A 34 9.89 0.03 -16.44
C ARG A 34 10.81 -1.17 -16.23
N THR A 35 12.11 -0.96 -16.10
CA THR A 35 13.12 -1.99 -15.86
C THR A 35 13.13 -2.50 -14.42
N LEU A 36 12.46 -1.78 -13.49
CA LEU A 36 12.38 -2.19 -12.10
C LEU A 36 11.39 -3.35 -11.92
N PRO A 37 11.62 -4.23 -10.92
CA PRO A 37 10.64 -5.23 -10.49
C PRO A 37 9.28 -4.59 -10.23
N ALA A 38 8.20 -5.29 -10.54
CA ALA A 38 6.83 -4.74 -10.50
C ALA A 38 6.46 -4.10 -9.15
N ALA A 39 6.80 -4.77 -8.04
CA ALA A 39 6.56 -4.26 -6.69
C ALA A 39 7.34 -2.95 -6.41
N ARG A 40 8.63 -2.90 -6.76
CA ARG A 40 9.48 -1.70 -6.59
C ARG A 40 8.99 -0.54 -7.45
N ARG A 41 8.64 -0.82 -8.71
CA ARG A 41 8.09 0.18 -9.64
C ARG A 41 6.82 0.81 -9.08
N ARG A 42 5.93 0.00 -8.51
CA ARG A 42 4.65 0.45 -7.95
C ARG A 42 4.86 1.32 -6.72
N ARG A 43 5.70 0.89 -5.77
CA ARG A 43 6.06 1.71 -4.60
C ARG A 43 6.67 3.04 -5.00
N LEU A 44 7.56 3.02 -5.98
CA LEU A 44 8.17 4.25 -6.48
C LEU A 44 7.12 5.20 -7.09
N GLN A 45 6.17 4.67 -7.87
CA GLN A 45 5.08 5.48 -8.40
C GLN A 45 4.23 6.11 -7.30
N HIS A 46 3.87 5.36 -6.25
CA HIS A 46 3.17 5.91 -5.08
C HIS A 46 4.01 6.98 -4.40
N ARG A 47 5.28 6.73 -4.11
CA ARG A 47 6.18 7.75 -3.53
C ARG A 47 6.23 9.01 -4.36
N ILE A 48 6.36 8.91 -5.67
CA ILE A 48 6.40 10.09 -6.57
C ILE A 48 5.10 10.90 -6.48
N ILE A 49 3.94 10.21 -6.37
CA ILE A 49 2.63 10.87 -6.31
C ILE A 49 2.38 11.50 -4.93
N ASP A 50 2.80 10.83 -3.86
CA ASP A 50 2.50 11.20 -2.48
C ASP A 50 3.54 12.14 -1.87
N ASP A 51 4.71 12.31 -2.51
CA ASP A 51 5.85 13.07 -2.01
C ASP A 51 6.02 14.41 -2.75
N GLN A 52 7.03 15.15 -2.36
CA GLN A 52 7.38 16.47 -2.90
C GLN A 52 7.58 16.49 -4.43
N ALA A 53 7.94 15.36 -5.05
CA ALA A 53 8.13 15.28 -6.48
C ALA A 53 6.87 15.67 -7.26
N ALA A 54 5.68 15.18 -6.84
CA ALA A 54 4.42 15.57 -7.46
C ALA A 54 4.13 17.06 -7.31
N SER A 55 4.37 17.61 -6.11
CA SER A 55 4.18 19.06 -5.86
C SER A 55 5.07 19.90 -6.77
N ARG A 56 6.34 19.52 -6.95
CA ARG A 56 7.26 20.22 -7.84
C ARG A 56 6.81 20.21 -9.30
N VAL A 57 6.32 19.07 -9.79
CA VAL A 57 5.74 18.97 -11.14
C VAL A 57 4.53 19.90 -11.29
N ILE A 58 3.64 19.90 -10.28
CA ILE A 58 2.44 20.73 -10.27
C ILE A 58 2.80 22.23 -10.27
N GLU A 59 3.87 22.61 -9.57
CA GLU A 59 4.42 23.96 -9.51
C GLU A 59 5.17 24.36 -10.81
N GLY A 60 5.55 23.39 -11.64
CA GLY A 60 6.28 23.58 -12.88
C GLY A 60 7.80 23.44 -12.76
N ASP A 61 8.30 23.04 -11.58
CA ASP A 61 9.72 22.79 -11.32
C ASP A 61 10.06 21.30 -11.61
N GLU A 62 10.03 20.95 -12.91
CA GLU A 62 10.32 19.59 -13.35
C GLU A 62 11.78 19.18 -13.12
N ALA A 63 12.72 20.13 -13.11
CA ALA A 63 14.12 19.84 -12.86
C ALA A 63 14.34 19.35 -11.42
N ARG A 64 13.69 19.98 -10.46
CA ARG A 64 13.72 19.55 -9.07
C ARG A 64 12.98 18.22 -8.86
N ALA A 65 11.87 18.03 -9.54
CA ALA A 65 11.16 16.74 -9.54
C ALA A 65 12.03 15.61 -10.09
N ASP A 66 12.74 15.83 -11.20
CA ASP A 66 13.67 14.84 -11.77
C ASP A 66 14.81 14.48 -10.79
N ALA A 67 15.37 15.46 -10.09
CA ALA A 67 16.40 15.24 -9.08
C ALA A 67 15.88 14.35 -7.93
N LEU A 68 14.68 14.64 -7.40
CA LEU A 68 14.04 13.85 -6.36
C LEU A 68 13.76 12.42 -6.83
N VAL A 69 13.25 12.25 -8.06
CA VAL A 69 13.00 10.91 -8.62
C VAL A 69 14.30 10.14 -8.83
N MET A 70 15.38 10.79 -9.24
CA MET A 70 16.69 10.14 -9.36
C MET A 70 17.25 9.71 -8.00
N GLU A 71 17.07 10.51 -6.97
CA GLU A 71 17.40 10.16 -5.59
C GLU A 71 16.62 8.91 -5.15
N MET A 72 15.29 8.88 -5.36
CA MET A 72 14.43 7.72 -5.06
C MET A 72 14.83 6.46 -5.84
N LEU A 73 15.35 6.61 -7.06
CA LEU A 73 15.84 5.48 -7.87
C LEU A 73 17.16 4.92 -7.37
N THR A 74 18.03 5.77 -6.85
CA THR A 74 19.35 5.42 -6.32
C THR A 74 19.33 4.95 -4.88
N ASP A 75 18.25 5.24 -4.15
CA ASP A 75 18.02 4.76 -2.79
C ASP A 75 18.19 3.24 -2.70
N LYS A 76 19.01 2.81 -1.74
CA LYS A 76 19.39 1.40 -1.56
C LYS A 76 18.19 0.51 -1.21
N PRO A 77 18.26 -0.78 -1.57
CA PRO A 77 17.18 -1.77 -1.40
C PRO A 77 16.77 -2.08 0.05
N ALA A 78 17.34 -1.41 1.06
CA ALA A 78 16.88 -1.57 2.44
C ALA A 78 15.41 -1.14 2.63
N GLN A 79 14.89 -0.25 1.76
CA GLN A 79 13.48 0.14 1.72
C GLN A 79 12.63 -0.73 0.78
N ASP A 80 13.24 -1.69 0.10
CA ASP A 80 12.55 -2.60 -0.83
C ASP A 80 11.86 -3.78 -0.14
N ARG A 81 11.94 -3.88 1.19
CA ARG A 81 11.13 -4.85 1.93
C ARG A 81 9.67 -4.44 1.87
N GLY A 82 8.82 -5.37 1.51
CA GLY A 82 7.38 -5.19 1.54
C GLY A 82 6.88 -4.96 2.97
N GLY A 83 5.70 -4.39 3.08
CA GLY A 83 5.00 -4.20 4.34
C GLY A 83 4.11 -5.39 4.72
N LEU A 84 3.89 -5.58 6.02
CA LEU A 84 2.91 -6.52 6.55
C LEU A 84 1.82 -5.76 7.31
N HIS A 85 0.58 -5.96 6.89
CA HIS A 85 -0.58 -5.46 7.58
C HIS A 85 -1.48 -6.61 8.03
N VAL A 86 -1.86 -6.63 9.29
CA VAL A 86 -2.74 -7.68 9.83
C VAL A 86 -4.08 -7.05 10.18
N ILE A 87 -5.15 -7.56 9.58
CA ILE A 87 -6.52 -7.13 9.81
C ILE A 87 -7.24 -8.22 10.58
N THR A 88 -7.47 -7.98 11.87
CA THR A 88 -8.01 -8.96 12.82
C THR A 88 -9.52 -8.92 12.97
N ASN A 89 -10.20 -8.04 12.25
CA ASN A 89 -11.65 -7.91 12.37
C ASN A 89 -12.34 -9.18 11.86
N LYS A 90 -13.04 -9.85 12.76
CA LYS A 90 -13.97 -10.91 12.42
C LYS A 90 -15.18 -10.28 11.73
N GLY A 91 -15.35 -10.58 10.47
CA GLY A 91 -16.39 -9.99 9.66
C GLY A 91 -15.88 -8.72 8.97
N SER A 92 -15.73 -8.83 7.85
CA SER A 92 -15.26 -8.07 6.72
C SER A 92 -16.09 -6.82 6.44
N ASP A 93 -16.75 -6.23 7.45
CA ASP A 93 -17.49 -4.99 7.25
C ASP A 93 -16.51 -3.83 6.97
N PRO A 94 -16.48 -3.30 5.75
CA PRO A 94 -15.62 -2.18 5.37
C PRO A 94 -15.82 -0.95 6.26
N ALA A 95 -17.01 -0.79 6.85
CA ALA A 95 -17.32 0.34 7.71
C ALA A 95 -16.57 0.31 9.06
N GLN A 96 -16.06 -0.84 9.46
CA GLN A 96 -15.28 -1.01 10.68
C GLN A 96 -13.78 -0.84 10.46
N LEU A 97 -13.34 -0.65 9.22
CA LEU A 97 -11.94 -0.44 8.90
C LEU A 97 -11.53 1.01 9.16
N ASN A 98 -10.39 1.18 9.81
CA ASN A 98 -9.79 2.48 9.88
C ASN A 98 -9.08 2.85 8.56
N ARG A 99 -8.77 4.14 8.39
CA ARG A 99 -8.15 4.66 7.18
C ARG A 99 -6.86 3.92 6.80
N ARG A 100 -6.00 3.58 7.77
CA ARG A 100 -4.75 2.87 7.51
C ARG A 100 -4.98 1.46 6.98
N GLN A 101 -6.00 0.76 7.48
CA GLN A 101 -6.37 -0.56 7.00
C GLN A 101 -6.90 -0.50 5.57
N ILE A 102 -7.73 0.49 5.26
CA ILE A 102 -8.25 0.70 3.90
C ILE A 102 -7.09 1.00 2.94
N GLU A 103 -6.15 1.86 3.32
CA GLU A 103 -4.97 2.18 2.53
C GLU A 103 -4.06 0.95 2.34
N ALA A 104 -3.89 0.13 3.38
CA ALA A 104 -3.14 -1.11 3.29
C ALA A 104 -3.77 -2.10 2.29
N ILE A 105 -5.09 -2.28 2.33
CA ILE A 105 -5.81 -3.15 1.38
C ILE A 105 -5.68 -2.62 -0.05
N ARG A 106 -5.85 -1.32 -0.25
CA ARG A 106 -5.72 -0.67 -1.57
C ARG A 106 -4.33 -0.81 -2.16
N ASN A 107 -3.31 -0.84 -1.31
CA ASN A 107 -1.91 -0.93 -1.73
C ASN A 107 -1.38 -2.36 -1.73
N ALA A 108 -2.13 -3.34 -1.21
CA ALA A 108 -1.71 -4.74 -1.12
C ALA A 108 -1.35 -5.33 -2.48
N ASP A 109 -0.26 -6.08 -2.53
CA ASP A 109 0.10 -6.94 -3.64
C ASP A 109 -0.49 -8.33 -3.46
N VAL A 110 -0.56 -8.78 -2.21
CA VAL A 110 -1.10 -10.09 -1.82
C VAL A 110 -2.00 -9.94 -0.60
N ILE A 111 -3.13 -10.62 -0.63
CA ILE A 111 -4.01 -10.79 0.54
C ILE A 111 -4.01 -12.28 0.91
N LEU A 112 -3.50 -12.57 2.10
CA LEU A 112 -3.57 -13.90 2.70
C LEU A 112 -4.86 -14.01 3.50
N HIS A 113 -5.65 -15.04 3.23
CA HIS A 113 -6.93 -15.29 3.90
C HIS A 113 -7.05 -16.74 4.36
N PRO A 114 -7.83 -17.04 5.40
CA PRO A 114 -8.07 -18.40 5.85
C PRO A 114 -8.72 -19.27 4.75
N PRO A 115 -8.47 -20.58 4.74
CA PRO A 115 -9.16 -21.50 3.82
C PRO A 115 -10.68 -21.44 4.00
N GLY A 116 -11.40 -21.45 2.88
CA GLY A 116 -12.86 -21.42 2.87
C GLY A 116 -13.51 -20.07 3.16
N GLU A 117 -12.72 -19.04 3.50
CA GLU A 117 -13.22 -17.67 3.71
C GLU A 117 -12.74 -16.75 2.56
N MET A 118 -13.69 -16.17 1.83
CA MET A 118 -13.38 -15.07 0.90
C MET A 118 -13.59 -13.75 1.63
N PRO A 119 -12.55 -12.95 1.84
CA PRO A 119 -12.69 -11.69 2.54
C PRO A 119 -13.57 -10.72 1.74
N GLU A 120 -14.63 -10.18 2.35
CA GLU A 120 -15.44 -9.13 1.71
C GLU A 120 -14.62 -7.88 1.35
N LEU A 121 -13.49 -7.71 2.03
CA LEU A 121 -12.52 -6.62 1.80
C LEU A 121 -11.88 -6.64 0.39
N VAL A 122 -11.99 -7.74 -0.34
CA VAL A 122 -11.38 -7.90 -1.67
C VAL A 122 -11.87 -6.83 -2.64
N HIS A 123 -13.11 -6.38 -2.52
CA HIS A 123 -13.65 -5.33 -3.38
C HIS A 123 -13.02 -3.95 -3.14
N LEU A 124 -12.33 -3.74 -1.99
CA LEU A 124 -11.55 -2.54 -1.72
C LEU A 124 -10.13 -2.63 -2.30
N ALA A 125 -9.68 -3.83 -2.59
CA ALA A 125 -8.35 -4.07 -3.12
C ALA A 125 -8.27 -3.71 -4.60
N ARG A 126 -7.06 -3.66 -5.11
CA ARG A 126 -6.81 -3.49 -6.54
C ARG A 126 -7.24 -4.72 -7.31
N ARG A 127 -7.57 -4.51 -8.58
CA ARG A 127 -7.99 -5.59 -9.50
C ARG A 127 -6.92 -6.68 -9.66
N GLU A 128 -5.66 -6.30 -9.54
CA GLU A 128 -4.48 -7.15 -9.73
C GLU A 128 -3.94 -7.75 -8.42
N VAL A 129 -4.66 -7.60 -7.31
CA VAL A 129 -4.26 -8.20 -6.04
C VAL A 129 -4.27 -9.72 -6.14
N GLU A 130 -3.23 -10.37 -5.65
CA GLU A 130 -3.17 -11.83 -5.55
C GLU A 130 -3.84 -12.29 -4.26
N LEU A 131 -4.82 -13.18 -4.39
CA LEU A 131 -5.50 -13.78 -3.26
C LEU A 131 -4.90 -15.16 -3.00
N VAL A 132 -4.38 -15.37 -1.80
CA VAL A 132 -3.72 -16.62 -1.43
C VAL A 132 -4.37 -17.17 -0.16
N SER A 133 -4.87 -18.39 -0.26
CA SER A 133 -5.36 -19.12 0.91
C SER A 133 -4.19 -19.60 1.75
N ALA A 134 -4.23 -19.29 3.03
CA ALA A 134 -3.16 -19.61 3.96
C ALA A 134 -3.72 -20.02 5.32
N GLU A 135 -3.25 -21.17 5.83
CA GLU A 135 -3.55 -21.56 7.21
C GLU A 135 -3.02 -20.50 8.19
N PRO A 136 -3.79 -20.14 9.23
CA PRO A 136 -3.40 -19.08 10.17
C PRO A 136 -2.01 -19.29 10.79
N ALA A 137 -1.62 -20.54 11.04
CA ALA A 137 -0.30 -20.89 11.56
C ALA A 137 0.84 -20.61 10.58
N MET A 138 0.59 -20.69 9.28
CA MET A 138 1.58 -20.53 8.21
C MET A 138 1.56 -19.13 7.59
N ALA A 139 0.47 -18.39 7.74
CA ALA A 139 0.27 -17.12 7.08
C ALA A 139 1.40 -16.10 7.32
N ARG A 140 1.92 -16.05 8.56
CA ARG A 140 3.04 -15.14 8.90
C ARG A 140 4.36 -15.54 8.23
N ALA A 141 4.66 -16.84 8.15
CA ALA A 141 5.87 -17.34 7.50
C ALA A 141 5.81 -17.08 5.97
N GLN A 142 4.64 -17.34 5.37
CA GLN A 142 4.40 -17.03 3.96
C GLN A 142 4.51 -15.53 3.69
N ALA A 143 3.89 -14.69 4.54
CA ALA A 143 4.00 -13.24 4.44
C ALA A 143 5.46 -12.77 4.52
N ALA A 144 6.26 -13.31 5.44
CA ALA A 144 7.68 -12.96 5.56
C ALA A 144 8.47 -13.26 4.28
N SER A 145 8.21 -14.40 3.64
CA SER A 145 8.81 -14.74 2.35
C SER A 145 8.41 -13.77 1.24
N MET A 146 7.13 -13.38 1.20
CA MET A 146 6.62 -12.42 0.21
C MET A 146 7.18 -11.00 0.44
N MET A 147 7.23 -10.56 1.69
CA MET A 147 7.86 -9.29 2.07
C MET A 147 9.34 -9.22 1.68
N ALA A 148 10.07 -10.32 1.83
CA ALA A 148 11.48 -10.39 1.39
C ALA A 148 11.62 -10.17 -0.12
N ARG A 149 10.58 -10.48 -0.90
CA ARG A 149 10.47 -10.19 -2.34
C ARG A 149 9.96 -8.77 -2.62
N GLY A 150 9.73 -7.98 -1.56
CA GLY A 150 9.26 -6.61 -1.68
C GLY A 150 7.76 -6.46 -1.90
N LEU A 151 6.93 -7.45 -1.57
CA LEU A 151 5.48 -7.38 -1.74
C LEU A 151 4.80 -6.78 -0.51
N GLU A 152 3.78 -5.94 -0.73
CA GLU A 152 2.88 -5.47 0.31
C GLU A 152 1.85 -6.56 0.61
N VAL A 153 1.88 -7.11 1.83
CA VAL A 153 1.07 -8.25 2.22
C VAL A 153 0.05 -7.84 3.27
N VAL A 154 -1.19 -8.19 3.04
CA VAL A 154 -2.27 -8.08 4.03
C VAL A 154 -2.67 -9.49 4.47
N ILE A 155 -2.73 -9.72 5.78
CA ILE A 155 -3.32 -10.94 6.36
C ILE A 155 -4.69 -10.58 6.90
N THR A 156 -5.73 -11.33 6.47
CA THR A 156 -7.10 -11.18 6.97
C THR A 156 -7.49 -12.38 7.84
N GLY A 157 -8.46 -12.22 8.72
CA GLY A 157 -8.99 -13.32 9.53
C GLY A 157 -8.03 -13.88 10.58
N ALA A 158 -6.84 -13.28 10.74
CA ALA A 158 -5.90 -13.73 11.76
C ALA A 158 -6.48 -13.47 13.16
N ALA A 159 -6.55 -14.50 13.99
CA ALA A 159 -6.82 -14.32 15.40
C ALA A 159 -5.79 -13.35 15.98
N ARG A 160 -6.27 -12.41 16.81
CA ARG A 160 -5.39 -11.49 17.55
C ARG A 160 -4.31 -12.32 18.23
N PRO A 161 -3.00 -12.01 18.06
CA PRO A 161 -1.97 -12.70 18.80
C PRO A 161 -2.31 -12.57 20.30
N PRO A 162 -2.11 -13.63 21.09
CA PRO A 162 -2.28 -13.51 22.53
C PRO A 162 -1.42 -12.33 22.97
N ALA A 163 -2.04 -11.40 23.71
CA ALA A 163 -1.34 -10.26 24.26
C ALA A 163 -0.09 -10.83 24.97
N GLN A 164 1.10 -10.45 24.50
CA GLN A 164 2.30 -10.71 25.26
C GLN A 164 2.07 -10.05 26.61
N SER A 165 1.72 -10.87 27.59
CA SER A 165 1.68 -10.47 28.99
C SER A 165 3.09 -9.99 29.30
N ALA A 166 3.27 -8.69 29.33
CA ALA A 166 4.43 -8.09 29.94
C ALA A 166 4.32 -8.34 31.45
N ALA A 167 4.75 -9.52 31.85
CA ALA A 167 5.09 -9.79 33.23
C ALA A 167 6.33 -8.96 33.53
N LEU A 168 6.11 -7.72 33.99
CA LEU A 168 7.11 -6.97 34.71
C LEU A 168 7.53 -7.83 35.92
N PRO A 169 8.81 -8.17 36.06
CA PRO A 169 9.28 -8.78 37.28
C PRO A 169 9.12 -7.73 38.40
N MET A 170 8.24 -8.03 39.35
CA MET A 170 8.14 -7.29 40.58
C MET A 170 9.49 -7.39 41.29
N ALA A 171 10.30 -6.33 41.18
CA ALA A 171 11.52 -6.19 41.98
C ALA A 171 11.13 -6.25 43.46
N GLY A 172 11.60 -7.28 44.13
CA GLY A 172 11.42 -7.49 45.56
C GLY A 172 12.01 -6.29 46.33
N ARG A 173 11.24 -5.73 47.25
CA ARG A 173 11.73 -4.83 48.28
C ARG A 173 12.61 -5.63 49.22
N PRO A 174 13.83 -5.17 49.53
CA PRO A 174 14.55 -5.63 50.69
C PRO A 174 13.96 -4.99 51.95
N THR A 175 13.78 -5.83 52.99
CA THR A 175 13.50 -5.45 54.38
C THR A 175 14.66 -4.73 55.02
#